data_c453f0ce0486707d05868841c832c8ec
#
_entry.id   c453f0ce0486707d05868841c832c8ec
#
_cell.length_a   1.000
_cell.length_b   1.000
_cell.length_c   1.000
_cell.angle_alpha   90.00
_cell.angle_beta   90.00
_cell.angle_gamma   90.00
#
_symmetry.space_group_name_H-M   'P 1'
#
loop_
_entity.id
_entity.type
_entity.pdbx_description
1 polymer ?
#
loop_
_entity_poly.entity_id
_entity_poly.type
_entity_poly.pdbx_seq_one_letter_code
_entity_poly.pdbx_strand_id
1 'polypeptide(L)'
;VAKLHVENQNVTAVELEDGTILTAKRVLSSAGMIETLRMCDHLSEEKVQQAGQMSFVESISVLDCQPSAIGFDKTIVFYNDSPKFHWERCRDSLCDVRTGVICSPNNYEYTLDEGNLEAGFVRLTTIADPDRWSNLGELEYQRQKYHWYDAAVASCVRFIPDFRRHVIDTDVFTPKTIRRFTSHDNGAVYGAPEKKLDGTTHLGNLFLCGTDQGFVGIVGAIVSGISMANRHCLSQS
;
A
#
# COMPACT_ATOMS: atom_id res chain seq x y z
N VAL A 1 -11.62 13.69 -5.15
CA VAL A 1 -12.98 13.49 -5.64
C VAL A 1 -13.86 13.15 -4.47
N ALA A 2 -14.96 13.88 -4.31
CA ALA A 2 -15.94 13.66 -3.23
C ALA A 2 -17.05 12.69 -3.67
N LYS A 3 -17.54 12.84 -4.92
CA LYS A 3 -18.67 12.06 -5.41
C LYS A 3 -18.66 11.86 -6.92
N LEU A 4 -19.21 10.73 -7.36
CA LEU A 4 -19.55 10.46 -8.76
C LEU A 4 -21.08 10.47 -8.91
N HIS A 5 -21.62 11.43 -9.65
CA HIS A 5 -23.05 11.50 -9.92
C HIS A 5 -23.42 10.49 -10.98
N VAL A 6 -24.42 9.65 -10.70
CA VAL A 6 -24.82 8.54 -11.60
C VAL A 6 -26.28 8.68 -11.99
N GLU A 7 -26.54 8.62 -13.30
CA GLU A 7 -27.87 8.57 -13.89
C GLU A 7 -27.91 7.56 -15.03
N ASN A 8 -28.96 6.79 -15.15
CA ASN A 8 -29.17 5.82 -16.22
C ASN A 8 -27.94 4.90 -16.45
N GLN A 9 -27.35 4.40 -15.36
CA GLN A 9 -26.17 3.53 -15.36
C GLN A 9 -24.90 4.16 -15.97
N ASN A 10 -24.81 5.48 -15.96
CA ASN A 10 -23.61 6.21 -16.37
C ASN A 10 -23.24 7.29 -15.37
N VAL A 11 -21.95 7.54 -15.22
CA VAL A 11 -21.47 8.72 -14.50
C VAL A 11 -21.71 9.95 -15.36
N THR A 12 -22.45 10.92 -14.81
CA THR A 12 -22.80 12.17 -15.50
C THR A 12 -21.89 13.31 -15.07
N ALA A 13 -21.38 13.27 -13.83
CA ALA A 13 -20.46 14.29 -13.31
C ALA A 13 -19.54 13.73 -12.22
N VAL A 14 -18.40 14.37 -12.06
CA VAL A 14 -17.41 14.15 -11.00
C VAL A 14 -17.39 15.39 -10.13
N GLU A 15 -17.70 15.25 -8.84
CA GLU A 15 -17.66 16.34 -7.86
C GLU A 15 -16.36 16.27 -7.06
N LEU A 16 -15.68 17.41 -6.96
CA LEU A 16 -14.48 17.57 -6.14
C LEU A 16 -14.86 18.02 -4.73
N GLU A 17 -13.91 17.93 -3.79
CA GLU A 17 -14.13 18.30 -2.37
C GLU A 17 -14.47 19.80 -2.19
N ASP A 18 -14.04 20.66 -3.11
CA ASP A 18 -14.35 22.10 -3.13
C ASP A 18 -15.71 22.43 -3.79
N GLY A 19 -16.48 21.43 -4.18
CA GLY A 19 -17.76 21.57 -4.87
C GLY A 19 -17.66 21.78 -6.37
N THR A 20 -16.46 21.76 -6.97
CA THR A 20 -16.29 21.87 -8.42
C THR A 20 -16.90 20.65 -9.12
N ILE A 21 -17.71 20.87 -10.14
CA ILE A 21 -18.34 19.84 -10.95
C ILE A 21 -17.63 19.73 -12.31
N LEU A 22 -17.16 18.54 -12.62
CA LEU A 22 -16.55 18.19 -13.90
C LEU A 22 -17.43 17.20 -14.65
N THR A 23 -17.58 17.39 -15.96
CA THR A 23 -18.29 16.45 -16.83
C THR A 23 -17.32 15.74 -17.75
N ALA A 24 -17.54 14.44 -18.00
CA ALA A 24 -16.71 13.65 -18.88
C ALA A 24 -17.55 12.57 -19.57
N LYS A 25 -17.19 12.23 -20.79
CA LYS A 25 -17.82 11.11 -21.53
C LYS A 25 -17.45 9.76 -20.92
N ARG A 26 -16.25 9.64 -20.39
CA ARG A 26 -15.70 8.42 -19.78
C ARG A 26 -14.89 8.79 -18.54
N VAL A 27 -14.95 7.96 -17.53
CA VAL A 27 -14.24 8.15 -16.25
C VAL A 27 -13.36 6.94 -16.02
N LEU A 28 -12.07 7.16 -15.76
CA LEU A 28 -11.11 6.13 -15.38
C LEU A 28 -10.69 6.37 -13.94
N SER A 29 -11.04 5.46 -13.05
CA SER A 29 -10.75 5.55 -11.62
C SER A 29 -9.55 4.70 -11.23
N SER A 30 -8.61 5.28 -10.51
CA SER A 30 -7.48 4.60 -9.85
C SER A 30 -7.65 4.50 -8.33
N ALA A 31 -8.80 4.92 -7.80
CA ALA A 31 -9.04 4.98 -6.36
C ALA A 31 -9.22 3.60 -5.71
N GLY A 32 -9.37 2.54 -6.50
CA GLY A 32 -9.76 1.22 -6.05
C GLY A 32 -11.24 0.96 -6.32
N MET A 33 -11.61 -0.32 -6.39
CA MET A 33 -12.98 -0.72 -6.73
C MET A 33 -13.98 -0.30 -5.65
N ILE A 34 -13.67 -0.59 -4.40
CA ILE A 34 -14.57 -0.32 -3.27
C ILE A 34 -14.75 1.18 -3.06
N GLU A 35 -13.65 1.92 -3.10
CA GLU A 35 -13.62 3.37 -2.96
C GLU A 35 -14.39 4.05 -4.11
N THR A 36 -14.22 3.55 -5.33
CA THR A 36 -14.93 4.05 -6.52
C THR A 36 -16.45 3.82 -6.38
N LEU A 37 -16.86 2.63 -5.97
CA LEU A 37 -18.29 2.32 -5.78
C LEU A 37 -18.91 3.14 -4.64
N ARG A 38 -18.14 3.46 -3.60
CA ARG A 38 -18.59 4.34 -2.52
C ARG A 38 -18.85 5.76 -3.03
N MET A 39 -17.98 6.30 -3.87
CA MET A 39 -18.19 7.62 -4.50
C MET A 39 -19.43 7.65 -5.39
N CYS A 40 -19.92 6.52 -5.88
CA CYS A 40 -21.14 6.40 -6.68
C CYS A 40 -22.42 6.19 -5.85
N ASP A 41 -22.34 6.12 -4.51
CA ASP A 41 -23.42 5.66 -3.61
C ASP A 41 -23.97 4.26 -3.97
N HIS A 42 -23.17 3.43 -4.63
CA HIS A 42 -23.51 2.08 -5.10
C HIS A 42 -22.84 0.96 -4.29
N LEU A 43 -22.27 1.29 -3.14
CA LEU A 43 -21.57 0.33 -2.30
C LEU A 43 -22.57 -0.42 -1.41
N SER A 44 -22.70 -1.73 -1.61
CA SER A 44 -23.46 -2.62 -0.72
C SER A 44 -22.58 -3.16 0.42
N GLU A 45 -23.20 -3.59 1.53
CA GLU A 45 -22.48 -4.22 2.65
C GLU A 45 -21.69 -5.46 2.20
N GLU A 46 -22.23 -6.27 1.29
CA GLU A 46 -21.56 -7.43 0.71
C GLU A 46 -20.26 -7.03 -0.01
N LYS A 47 -20.28 -5.92 -0.74
CA LYS A 47 -19.08 -5.41 -1.44
C LYS A 47 -18.05 -4.83 -0.49
N VAL A 48 -18.46 -4.22 0.62
CA VAL A 48 -17.52 -3.75 1.67
C VAL A 48 -16.70 -4.92 2.21
N GLN A 49 -17.30 -6.10 2.37
CA GLN A 49 -16.59 -7.31 2.82
C GLN A 49 -15.55 -7.80 1.82
N GLN A 50 -15.61 -7.37 0.56
CA GLN A 50 -14.61 -7.66 -0.48
C GLN A 50 -13.44 -6.69 -0.49
N ALA A 51 -13.40 -5.71 0.41
CA ALA A 51 -12.25 -4.81 0.55
C ALA A 51 -10.97 -5.59 0.87
N GLY A 52 -9.85 -5.09 0.35
CA GLY A 52 -8.54 -5.68 0.62
C GLY A 52 -8.25 -5.76 2.12
N GLN A 53 -7.62 -6.85 2.54
CA GLN A 53 -7.30 -7.13 3.95
C GLN A 53 -5.79 -7.19 4.20
N MET A 54 -4.96 -7.17 3.14
CA MET A 54 -3.52 -7.24 3.27
C MET A 54 -2.95 -5.85 3.50
N SER A 55 -2.47 -5.63 4.71
CA SER A 55 -1.81 -4.39 5.12
C SER A 55 -0.52 -4.69 5.85
N PHE A 56 0.33 -3.69 6.01
CA PHE A 56 1.67 -3.84 6.55
C PHE A 56 1.96 -2.80 7.63
N VAL A 57 2.92 -3.13 8.50
CA VAL A 57 3.72 -2.14 9.21
C VAL A 57 5.06 -2.05 8.47
N GLU A 58 5.42 -0.83 8.12
CA GLU A 58 6.73 -0.49 7.57
C GLU A 58 7.52 0.24 8.64
N SER A 59 8.59 -0.38 9.13
CA SER A 59 9.53 0.23 10.08
C SER A 59 10.74 0.74 9.33
N ILE A 60 11.07 2.01 9.51
CA ILE A 60 12.19 2.67 8.83
C ILE A 60 13.21 3.06 9.89
N SER A 61 14.46 2.64 9.70
CA SER A 61 15.61 3.05 10.50
C SER A 61 16.53 3.90 9.65
N VAL A 62 16.86 5.10 10.14
CA VAL A 62 17.89 5.96 9.58
C VAL A 62 19.19 5.72 10.33
N LEU A 63 20.27 5.49 9.61
CA LEU A 63 21.57 5.13 10.18
C LEU A 63 22.59 6.26 9.98
N ASP A 64 23.54 6.36 10.91
CA ASP A 64 24.71 7.26 10.83
C ASP A 64 25.81 6.75 9.89
N CYS A 65 25.61 5.59 9.27
CA CYS A 65 26.56 4.97 8.33
C CYS A 65 25.83 4.28 7.19
N GLN A 66 26.54 4.00 6.10
CA GLN A 66 26.01 3.19 5.01
C GLN A 66 25.82 1.75 5.45
N PRO A 67 24.71 1.06 5.10
CA PRO A 67 24.48 -0.34 5.43
C PRO A 67 25.60 -1.28 5.01
N SER A 68 26.25 -1.03 3.89
CA SER A 68 27.42 -1.78 3.42
C SER A 68 28.64 -1.66 4.34
N ALA A 69 28.79 -0.55 5.07
CA ALA A 69 29.90 -0.35 6.01
C ALA A 69 29.81 -1.27 7.25
N ILE A 70 28.64 -1.77 7.55
CA ILE A 70 28.40 -2.77 8.61
C ILE A 70 28.20 -4.18 8.08
N GLY A 71 28.48 -4.40 6.77
CA GLY A 71 28.42 -5.71 6.13
C GLY A 71 27.03 -6.09 5.59
N PHE A 72 26.07 -5.15 5.57
CA PHE A 72 24.79 -5.38 4.91
C PHE A 72 24.82 -4.84 3.48
N ASP A 73 25.10 -5.72 2.53
CA ASP A 73 25.31 -5.43 1.10
C ASP A 73 24.12 -5.83 0.20
N LYS A 74 23.05 -6.37 0.77
CA LYS A 74 21.86 -6.80 0.01
C LYS A 74 20.86 -5.65 -0.12
N THR A 75 20.22 -5.57 -1.29
CA THR A 75 19.14 -4.61 -1.54
C THR A 75 17.85 -5.04 -0.87
N ILE A 76 17.48 -6.32 -1.02
CA ILE A 76 16.25 -6.90 -0.49
C ILE A 76 16.55 -8.30 0.05
N VAL A 77 16.01 -8.58 1.25
CA VAL A 77 16.01 -9.89 1.88
C VAL A 77 14.60 -10.25 2.30
N PHE A 78 14.05 -11.33 1.73
CA PHE A 78 12.81 -11.92 2.21
C PHE A 78 13.15 -12.96 3.29
N TYR A 79 12.48 -12.87 4.42
CA TYR A 79 12.68 -13.84 5.48
C TYR A 79 11.37 -14.46 5.96
N ASN A 80 11.47 -15.70 6.44
CA ASN A 80 10.38 -16.41 7.09
C ASN A 80 10.97 -17.31 8.18
N ASP A 81 10.60 -17.04 9.42
CA ASP A 81 11.04 -17.76 10.62
C ASP A 81 9.91 -18.68 11.12
N SER A 82 9.40 -19.50 10.22
CA SER A 82 8.31 -20.41 10.49
C SER A 82 8.50 -21.70 9.68
N PRO A 83 8.10 -22.87 10.22
CA PRO A 83 8.16 -24.14 9.49
C PRO A 83 7.36 -24.15 8.19
N LYS A 84 6.37 -23.26 8.08
CA LYS A 84 5.55 -23.07 6.89
C LYS A 84 5.57 -21.62 6.48
N PHE A 85 5.52 -21.35 5.18
CA PHE A 85 5.38 -20.00 4.67
C PHE A 85 4.05 -19.40 5.12
N HIS A 86 4.11 -18.25 5.79
CA HIS A 86 2.94 -17.48 6.20
C HIS A 86 2.69 -16.37 5.19
N TRP A 87 1.54 -16.41 4.59
CA TRP A 87 1.02 -15.35 3.71
C TRP A 87 -0.36 -14.86 4.19
N GLU A 88 -0.88 -15.47 5.24
CA GLU A 88 -2.19 -15.12 5.78
C GLU A 88 -2.09 -13.91 6.70
N ARG A 89 -3.18 -13.16 6.75
CA ARG A 89 -3.37 -12.07 7.68
C ARG A 89 -3.10 -12.54 9.12
N CYS A 90 -2.31 -11.77 9.86
CA CYS A 90 -2.12 -11.96 11.28
C CYS A 90 -3.42 -11.62 12.03
N ARG A 91 -4.09 -12.61 12.63
CA ARG A 91 -5.37 -12.39 13.33
C ARG A 91 -5.21 -12.26 14.84
N ASP A 92 -4.13 -12.73 15.40
CA ASP A 92 -3.93 -12.86 16.84
C ASP A 92 -3.13 -11.71 17.45
N SER A 93 -2.43 -10.93 16.63
CA SER A 93 -1.62 -9.80 17.05
C SER A 93 -1.72 -8.63 16.05
N LEU A 94 -1.20 -7.46 16.43
CA LEU A 94 -1.15 -6.29 15.55
C LEU A 94 -0.24 -6.50 14.33
N CYS A 95 0.86 -7.26 14.50
CA CYS A 95 1.80 -7.60 13.44
C CYS A 95 2.29 -9.04 13.56
N ASP A 96 2.78 -9.60 12.46
CA ASP A 96 3.54 -10.85 12.43
C ASP A 96 4.99 -10.57 11.99
N VAL A 97 5.92 -10.58 12.95
CA VAL A 97 7.34 -10.33 12.71
C VAL A 97 8.14 -11.60 12.34
N ARG A 98 7.47 -12.76 12.23
CA ARG A 98 8.12 -14.01 11.81
C ARG A 98 8.39 -14.06 10.32
N THR A 99 7.69 -13.22 9.55
CA THR A 99 7.88 -13.09 8.11
C THR A 99 7.91 -11.63 7.73
N GLY A 100 8.69 -11.30 6.72
CA GLY A 100 8.80 -9.93 6.27
C GLY A 100 9.82 -9.74 5.15
N VAL A 101 9.99 -8.47 4.82
CA VAL A 101 10.93 -8.01 3.82
C VAL A 101 11.84 -6.97 4.46
N ILE A 102 13.14 -7.16 4.32
CA ILE A 102 14.16 -6.19 4.71
C ILE A 102 14.67 -5.54 3.43
N CYS A 103 14.68 -4.22 3.37
CA CYS A 103 15.13 -3.47 2.21
C CYS A 103 16.14 -2.41 2.64
N SER A 104 17.25 -2.31 1.91
CA SER A 104 18.20 -1.20 2.01
C SER A 104 18.30 -0.49 0.65
N PRO A 105 17.66 0.68 0.49
CA PRO A 105 17.73 1.41 -0.78
C PRO A 105 19.12 1.93 -1.10
N ASN A 106 20.01 2.09 -0.12
CA ASN A 106 21.40 2.49 -0.34
C ASN A 106 22.19 1.48 -1.18
N ASN A 107 21.78 0.22 -1.20
CA ASN A 107 22.48 -0.85 -1.89
C ASN A 107 21.97 -1.09 -3.32
N TYR A 108 21.04 -0.26 -3.83
CA TYR A 108 20.69 -0.28 -5.25
C TYR A 108 21.81 0.33 -6.10
N GLU A 109 22.01 -0.21 -7.29
CA GLU A 109 22.88 0.41 -8.28
C GLU A 109 22.12 1.55 -8.97
N TYR A 110 22.55 2.77 -8.69
CA TYR A 110 22.00 3.96 -9.35
C TYR A 110 22.89 4.32 -10.54
N THR A 111 22.28 4.60 -11.68
CA THR A 111 22.98 5.01 -12.90
C THR A 111 23.46 6.47 -12.87
N LEU A 112 22.92 7.26 -11.95
CA LEU A 112 23.26 8.67 -11.72
C LEU A 112 23.60 8.88 -10.25
N ASP A 113 24.58 9.74 -9.96
CA ASP A 113 25.00 10.08 -8.59
C ASP A 113 23.86 10.66 -7.74
N GLU A 114 22.85 11.26 -8.39
CA GLU A 114 21.62 11.77 -7.73
C GLU A 114 20.82 10.70 -6.99
N GLY A 115 21.04 9.42 -7.26
CA GLY A 115 20.40 8.30 -6.56
C GLY A 115 21.08 7.91 -5.24
N ASN A 116 22.27 8.42 -4.95
CA ASN A 116 23.02 8.07 -3.76
C ASN A 116 22.42 8.76 -2.53
N LEU A 117 22.06 7.95 -1.53
CA LEU A 117 21.50 8.45 -0.26
C LEU A 117 22.64 8.74 0.72
N GLU A 118 22.65 9.95 1.30
CA GLU A 118 23.69 10.35 2.29
C GLU A 118 23.59 9.55 3.57
N ALA A 119 22.36 9.44 4.14
CA ALA A 119 22.09 8.61 5.30
C ALA A 119 21.88 7.14 4.91
N GLY A 120 22.21 6.22 5.81
CA GLY A 120 21.88 4.81 5.65
C GLY A 120 20.41 4.54 5.97
N PHE A 121 19.77 3.60 5.27
CA PHE A 121 18.39 3.20 5.51
C PHE A 121 18.26 1.69 5.58
N VAL A 122 17.55 1.24 6.61
CA VAL A 122 17.03 -0.12 6.70
C VAL A 122 15.52 -0.05 6.88
N ARG A 123 14.78 -0.66 5.96
CA ARG A 123 13.32 -0.70 5.96
C ARG A 123 12.85 -2.13 6.19
N LEU A 124 11.87 -2.29 7.07
CA LEU A 124 11.31 -3.57 7.47
C LEU A 124 9.81 -3.56 7.23
N THR A 125 9.36 -4.39 6.29
CA THR A 125 7.93 -4.56 6.01
C THR A 125 7.45 -5.85 6.66
N THR A 126 6.48 -5.78 7.56
CA THR A 126 5.87 -6.92 8.24
C THR A 126 4.36 -6.92 8.05
N ILE A 127 3.74 -8.10 7.99
CA ILE A 127 2.28 -8.23 7.84
C ILE A 127 1.59 -7.68 9.09
N ALA A 128 0.52 -6.92 8.90
CA ALA A 128 -0.26 -6.29 9.96
C ALA A 128 -1.76 -6.60 9.88
N ASP A 129 -2.42 -6.58 11.03
CA ASP A 129 -3.87 -6.66 11.12
C ASP A 129 -4.50 -5.26 11.10
N PRO A 130 -5.14 -4.83 10.01
CA PRO A 130 -5.68 -3.48 9.89
C PRO A 130 -6.82 -3.19 10.87
N ASP A 131 -7.65 -4.18 11.22
CA ASP A 131 -8.76 -3.98 12.15
C ASP A 131 -8.25 -3.70 13.56
N ARG A 132 -7.25 -4.48 14.01
CA ARG A 132 -6.63 -4.26 15.31
C ARG A 132 -5.95 -2.89 15.40
N TRP A 133 -5.24 -2.48 14.36
CA TRP A 133 -4.64 -1.16 14.31
C TRP A 133 -5.68 -0.05 14.30
N SER A 134 -6.78 -0.21 13.57
CA SER A 134 -7.85 0.78 13.47
C SER A 134 -8.58 1.02 14.80
N ASN A 135 -8.68 0.00 15.62
CA ASN A 135 -9.38 0.04 16.91
C ASN A 135 -8.55 0.62 18.07
N LEU A 136 -7.28 0.95 17.84
CA LEU A 136 -6.44 1.54 18.89
C LEU A 136 -6.78 3.02 19.12
N GLY A 137 -6.96 3.39 20.39
CA GLY A 137 -6.95 4.79 20.81
C GLY A 137 -5.56 5.43 20.64
N GLU A 138 -5.50 6.76 20.58
CA GLU A 138 -4.28 7.48 20.19
C GLU A 138 -3.05 7.14 21.05
N LEU A 139 -3.18 7.14 22.37
CA LEU A 139 -2.05 6.83 23.27
C LEU A 139 -1.53 5.41 23.08
N GLU A 140 -2.44 4.44 22.95
CA GLU A 140 -2.07 3.05 22.71
C GLU A 140 -1.47 2.88 21.30
N TYR A 141 -2.02 3.58 20.30
CA TYR A 141 -1.48 3.58 18.96
C TYR A 141 -0.02 4.00 18.92
N GLN A 142 0.34 5.10 19.57
CA GLN A 142 1.73 5.58 19.62
C GLN A 142 2.64 4.57 20.34
N ARG A 143 2.17 4.00 21.46
CA ARG A 143 2.94 2.97 22.19
C ARG A 143 3.17 1.73 21.34
N GLN A 144 2.16 1.27 20.63
CA GLN A 144 2.22 0.09 19.78
C GLN A 144 3.11 0.30 18.54
N LYS A 145 3.18 1.49 17.97
CA LYS A 145 4.15 1.81 16.91
C LYS A 145 5.58 1.48 17.32
N TYR A 146 6.02 1.99 18.46
CA TYR A 146 7.38 1.75 18.95
C TYR A 146 7.60 0.30 19.38
N HIS A 147 6.63 -0.31 20.04
CA HIS A 147 6.70 -1.72 20.43
C HIS A 147 6.93 -2.63 19.20
N TRP A 148 6.16 -2.43 18.13
CA TRP A 148 6.28 -3.26 16.94
C TRP A 148 7.48 -2.89 16.08
N TYR A 149 7.98 -1.66 16.12
CA TYR A 149 9.27 -1.32 15.58
C TYR A 149 10.39 -2.15 16.26
N ASP A 150 10.46 -2.13 17.58
CA ASP A 150 11.47 -2.88 18.32
C ASP A 150 11.36 -4.39 18.06
N ALA A 151 10.16 -4.94 18.02
CA ALA A 151 9.92 -6.35 17.72
C ALA A 151 10.36 -6.73 16.30
N ALA A 152 10.06 -5.88 15.31
CA ALA A 152 10.47 -6.09 13.92
C ALA A 152 12.00 -6.03 13.77
N VAL A 153 12.65 -5.04 14.39
CA VAL A 153 14.12 -4.91 14.40
C VAL A 153 14.76 -6.10 15.09
N ALA A 154 14.25 -6.52 16.25
CA ALA A 154 14.77 -7.71 16.96
C ALA A 154 14.66 -9.00 16.14
N SER A 155 13.59 -9.13 15.35
CA SER A 155 13.43 -10.25 14.41
C SER A 155 14.45 -10.18 13.27
N CYS A 156 14.59 -9.02 12.67
CA CYS A 156 15.37 -8.79 11.46
C CYS A 156 16.88 -8.98 11.66
N VAL A 157 17.44 -8.54 12.80
CA VAL A 157 18.89 -8.68 13.08
C VAL A 157 19.39 -10.12 13.23
N ARG A 158 18.48 -11.09 13.16
CA ARG A 158 18.84 -12.52 13.06
C ARG A 158 19.22 -12.93 11.62
N PHE A 159 18.88 -12.12 10.62
CA PHE A 159 19.05 -12.40 9.20
C PHE A 159 20.03 -11.46 8.52
N ILE A 160 20.30 -10.30 9.12
CA ILE A 160 21.23 -9.29 8.63
C ILE A 160 22.14 -8.80 9.78
N PRO A 161 23.26 -8.13 9.49
CA PRO A 161 24.10 -7.52 10.52
C PRO A 161 23.31 -6.59 11.44
N ASP A 162 23.68 -6.59 12.72
CA ASP A 162 23.02 -5.77 13.73
C ASP A 162 23.37 -4.28 13.54
N PHE A 163 22.38 -3.53 13.12
CA PHE A 163 22.49 -2.10 12.84
C PHE A 163 21.98 -1.20 13.97
N ARG A 164 21.42 -1.76 15.05
CA ARG A 164 20.71 -1.01 16.11
C ARG A 164 21.54 0.12 16.72
N ARG A 165 22.86 -0.07 16.90
CA ARG A 165 23.75 0.96 17.45
C ARG A 165 23.99 2.16 16.52
N HIS A 166 23.64 2.02 15.26
CA HIS A 166 23.82 3.03 14.23
C HIS A 166 22.52 3.82 13.94
N VAL A 167 21.41 3.48 14.60
CA VAL A 167 20.12 4.15 14.38
C VAL A 167 20.16 5.54 15.01
N ILE A 168 19.93 6.55 14.19
CA ILE A 168 19.87 7.96 14.60
C ILE A 168 18.46 8.55 14.53
N ASP A 169 17.57 7.93 13.73
CA ASP A 169 16.16 8.31 13.65
C ASP A 169 15.30 7.13 13.18
N THR A 170 14.00 7.18 13.47
CA THR A 170 13.06 6.11 13.13
C THR A 170 11.71 6.66 12.69
N ASP A 171 11.06 5.98 11.75
CA ASP A 171 9.66 6.20 11.42
C ASP A 171 8.93 4.86 11.26
N VAL A 172 7.61 4.88 11.51
CA VAL A 172 6.79 3.67 11.41
C VAL A 172 5.47 4.00 10.72
N PHE A 173 5.25 3.40 9.56
CA PHE A 173 3.97 3.43 8.86
C PHE A 173 3.14 2.23 9.28
N THR A 174 1.89 2.46 9.60
CA THR A 174 0.93 1.44 10.02
C THR A 174 -0.23 1.38 9.04
N PRO A 175 -1.15 0.42 9.15
CA PRO A 175 -2.38 0.42 8.35
C PRO A 175 -3.16 1.75 8.42
N LYS A 176 -3.18 2.44 9.58
CA LYS A 176 -3.77 3.79 9.69
C LYS A 176 -3.04 4.83 8.83
N THR A 177 -1.72 4.78 8.83
CA THR A 177 -0.88 5.68 8.00
C THR A 177 -1.13 5.42 6.52
N ILE A 178 -1.10 4.16 6.10
CA ILE A 178 -1.35 3.76 4.72
C ILE A 178 -2.73 4.23 4.28
N ARG A 179 -3.78 3.94 5.06
CA ARG A 179 -5.14 4.40 4.78
C ARG A 179 -5.23 5.92 4.62
N ARG A 180 -4.57 6.68 5.50
CA ARG A 180 -4.55 8.14 5.45
C ARG A 180 -4.01 8.68 4.12
N PHE A 181 -2.96 8.06 3.57
CA PHE A 181 -2.31 8.56 2.36
C PHE A 181 -2.84 7.96 1.07
N THR A 182 -3.39 6.74 1.11
CA THR A 182 -3.90 6.05 -0.09
C THR A 182 -5.42 6.10 -0.21
N SER A 183 -6.12 6.41 0.88
CA SER A 183 -7.57 6.31 1.03
C SER A 183 -8.14 4.89 0.88
N HIS A 184 -7.30 3.87 0.68
CA HIS A 184 -7.76 2.49 0.60
C HIS A 184 -8.28 1.98 1.94
N ASP A 185 -9.44 1.33 1.90
CA ASP A 185 -10.00 0.66 3.06
C ASP A 185 -9.00 -0.33 3.66
N ASN A 186 -8.99 -0.40 5.00
CA ASN A 186 -8.07 -1.24 5.76
C ASN A 186 -6.59 -0.90 5.55
N GLY A 187 -6.24 0.21 4.90
CA GLY A 187 -4.87 0.46 4.45
C GLY A 187 -4.35 -0.66 3.54
N ALA A 188 -5.22 -1.22 2.71
CA ALA A 188 -4.86 -2.33 1.83
C ALA A 188 -3.84 -1.88 0.78
N VAL A 189 -2.72 -2.62 0.66
CA VAL A 189 -1.63 -2.25 -0.24
C VAL A 189 -1.85 -2.78 -1.65
N TYR A 190 -2.53 -3.92 -1.78
CA TYR A 190 -2.77 -4.57 -3.08
C TYR A 190 -4.23 -4.51 -3.53
N GLY A 191 -5.03 -3.61 -2.93
CA GLY A 191 -6.44 -3.42 -3.27
C GLY A 191 -7.33 -4.62 -2.92
N ALA A 192 -8.49 -4.70 -3.55
CA ALA A 192 -9.45 -5.79 -3.37
C ALA A 192 -8.91 -7.13 -3.89
N PRO A 193 -9.27 -8.28 -3.26
CA PRO A 193 -8.88 -9.61 -3.73
C PRO A 193 -9.41 -9.94 -5.13
N GLU A 194 -10.66 -9.55 -5.41
CA GLU A 194 -11.25 -9.70 -6.74
C GLU A 194 -10.72 -8.62 -7.69
N LYS A 195 -10.07 -9.04 -8.76
CA LYS A 195 -9.50 -8.13 -9.77
C LYS A 195 -10.42 -8.01 -10.98
N LYS A 196 -10.56 -6.78 -11.50
CA LYS A 196 -11.33 -6.49 -12.71
C LYS A 196 -10.40 -6.36 -13.92
N LEU A 197 -9.95 -7.50 -14.44
CA LEU A 197 -8.90 -7.59 -15.46
C LEU A 197 -9.17 -6.75 -16.73
N ASP A 198 -10.42 -6.58 -17.10
CA ASP A 198 -10.83 -5.75 -18.20
C ASP A 198 -11.08 -4.28 -17.83
N GLY A 199 -10.98 -3.95 -16.53
CA GLY A 199 -11.22 -2.62 -15.99
C GLY A 199 -12.69 -2.17 -16.00
N THR A 200 -13.64 -3.03 -16.39
CA THR A 200 -15.06 -2.62 -16.46
C THR A 200 -15.72 -2.59 -15.08
N THR A 201 -16.70 -1.71 -14.93
CA THR A 201 -17.63 -1.69 -13.78
C THR A 201 -19.05 -2.03 -14.25
N HIS A 202 -20.02 -1.98 -13.35
CA HIS A 202 -21.44 -2.10 -13.71
C HIS A 202 -21.99 -0.82 -14.39
N LEU A 203 -21.23 0.28 -14.40
CA LEU A 203 -21.59 1.54 -15.06
C LEU A 203 -20.94 1.60 -16.44
N GLY A 204 -21.69 2.06 -17.43
CA GLY A 204 -21.31 1.96 -18.84
C GLY A 204 -20.07 2.80 -19.24
N ASN A 205 -19.78 3.86 -18.50
CA ASN A 205 -18.69 4.79 -18.81
C ASN A 205 -17.67 4.97 -17.68
N LEU A 206 -17.73 4.12 -16.64
CA LEU A 206 -16.79 4.12 -15.50
C LEU A 206 -15.90 2.88 -15.55
N PHE A 207 -14.60 3.10 -15.58
CA PHE A 207 -13.59 2.06 -15.70
C PHE A 207 -12.59 2.15 -14.54
N LEU A 208 -11.94 1.03 -14.21
CA LEU A 208 -10.93 0.91 -13.17
C LEU A 208 -9.54 0.74 -13.79
N CYS A 209 -8.54 1.32 -13.14
CA CYS A 209 -7.13 1.02 -13.35
C CYS A 209 -6.39 0.91 -12.01
N GLY A 210 -5.11 0.59 -12.05
CA GLY A 210 -4.31 0.41 -10.85
C GLY A 210 -4.39 -1.01 -10.29
N THR A 211 -4.20 -1.15 -8.98
CA THR A 211 -4.07 -2.45 -8.32
C THR A 211 -5.31 -3.33 -8.42
N ASP A 212 -6.50 -2.75 -8.49
CA ASP A 212 -7.76 -3.50 -8.57
C ASP A 212 -8.09 -3.99 -9.98
N GLN A 213 -7.41 -3.47 -11.00
CA GLN A 213 -7.51 -3.99 -12.36
C GLN A 213 -6.74 -5.31 -12.52
N GLY A 214 -5.62 -5.52 -11.79
CA GLY A 214 -4.95 -6.83 -11.79
C GLY A 214 -3.45 -6.80 -11.70
N PHE A 215 -2.82 -5.69 -12.02
CA PHE A 215 -1.37 -5.53 -11.89
C PHE A 215 -1.02 -4.87 -10.56
N VAL A 216 -0.16 -5.52 -9.80
CA VAL A 216 0.29 -5.01 -8.49
C VAL A 216 1.66 -4.35 -8.56
N GLY A 217 1.96 -3.52 -7.56
CA GLY A 217 3.18 -2.75 -7.49
C GLY A 217 3.17 -1.51 -8.39
N ILE A 218 4.22 -0.68 -8.27
CA ILE A 218 4.30 0.62 -8.95
C ILE A 218 4.24 0.46 -10.48
N VAL A 219 5.09 -0.40 -11.03
CA VAL A 219 5.14 -0.65 -12.47
C VAL A 219 3.80 -1.23 -12.97
N GLY A 220 3.25 -2.18 -12.23
CA GLY A 220 1.96 -2.78 -12.56
C GLY A 220 0.83 -1.75 -12.59
N ALA A 221 0.76 -0.86 -11.61
CA ALA A 221 -0.25 0.21 -11.56
C ALA A 221 -0.10 1.19 -12.74
N ILE A 222 1.14 1.55 -13.12
CA ILE A 222 1.41 2.41 -14.29
C ILE A 222 0.94 1.71 -15.58
N VAL A 223 1.34 0.46 -15.80
CA VAL A 223 0.96 -0.32 -16.99
C VAL A 223 -0.56 -0.49 -17.06
N SER A 224 -1.22 -0.71 -15.92
CA SER A 224 -2.68 -0.75 -15.82
C SER A 224 -3.29 0.57 -16.29
N GLY A 225 -2.80 1.70 -15.79
CA GLY A 225 -3.27 3.04 -16.20
C GLY A 225 -3.17 3.25 -17.72
N ILE A 226 -2.02 2.95 -18.30
CA ILE A 226 -1.78 3.05 -19.75
C ILE A 226 -2.74 2.15 -20.53
N SER A 227 -2.84 0.88 -20.13
CA SER A 227 -3.65 -0.11 -20.84
C SER A 227 -5.14 0.21 -20.81
N MET A 228 -5.65 0.59 -19.63
CA MET A 228 -7.07 0.91 -19.46
C MET A 228 -7.43 2.25 -20.12
N ALA A 229 -6.55 3.25 -20.05
CA ALA A 229 -6.77 4.51 -20.79
C ALA A 229 -6.85 4.27 -22.29
N ASN A 230 -5.90 3.51 -22.86
CA ASN A 230 -5.93 3.17 -24.30
C ASN A 230 -7.18 2.38 -24.68
N ARG A 231 -7.55 1.38 -23.88
CA ARG A 231 -8.68 0.49 -24.18
C ARG A 231 -10.03 1.21 -24.08
N HIS A 232 -10.23 2.03 -23.06
CA HIS A 232 -11.56 2.53 -22.72
C HIS A 232 -11.74 4.03 -22.93
N CYS A 233 -10.65 4.82 -22.88
CA CYS A 233 -10.78 6.28 -22.94
C CYS A 233 -10.27 6.91 -24.24
N LEU A 234 -9.16 6.40 -24.78
CA LEU A 234 -8.46 7.03 -25.92
C LEU A 234 -8.76 6.37 -27.26
N SER A 235 -9.06 5.07 -27.29
CA SER A 235 -9.49 4.41 -28.52
C SER A 235 -10.83 5.01 -28.98
N GLN A 236 -10.82 5.66 -30.14
CA GLN A 236 -12.05 6.07 -30.82
C GLN A 236 -12.71 4.83 -31.40
N SER A 237 -13.88 4.49 -30.90
CA SER A 237 -14.81 3.61 -31.57
C SER A 237 -15.55 4.36 -32.65
#